data_0c4537f366b63c9ac21dc36cfa5083af
#
_entry.id   0c4537f366b63c9ac21dc36cfa5083af
#
_cell.length_a   1.000
_cell.length_b   1.000
_cell.length_c   1.000
_cell.angle_alpha   90.00
_cell.angle_beta   90.00
_cell.angle_gamma   90.00
#
_symmetry.space_group_name_H-M   'P 1'
#
loop_
_entity.id
_entity.type
_entity.pdbx_description
1 polymer ?
#
loop_
_entity_poly.entity_id
_entity_poly.type
_entity_poly.pdbx_seq_one_letter_code
_entity_poly.pdbx_strand_id
1 'polypeptide(L)'
;MKRKKKKALILSAFMILLLAACSSRTNVRDGDDYIYCLNPDKTGLVKVSYEVQGEDVVEEAKDILREMQKPADETRYTPAISKKIKVQDCKLRGSILDVDFNSEYRSVKPLEEKLMRAAIVQSLLRLDGVNAVSLSVDGEPLKNADGAVIGLMNEDDFVENTGSSLSSYQSGTLTLYFANKKGDKLVEQKMDVRYSSNVPKEKLIVEKLMQGPTGNGAYPTINPDTNLLSVTIKDHVCYVNFDSTFLTSVYDVLPEITIYSLVDSIIAGTEATQVQITINGETKAVYMEKIDLSQPLEKDMDWVAVNDDE
;
A
#
# COMPACT_ATOMS: atom_id res chain seq x y z
N MET A 1 -24.05 -24.06 59.47
CA MET A 1 -23.88 -24.78 58.18
C MET A 1 -24.14 -23.89 56.94
N LYS A 2 -25.00 -22.88 56.95
CA LYS A 2 -25.35 -22.03 55.78
C LYS A 2 -24.23 -21.05 55.30
N ARG A 3 -23.32 -20.58 56.19
CA ARG A 3 -22.23 -19.63 55.84
C ARG A 3 -21.07 -20.28 55.07
N LYS A 4 -20.79 -21.58 55.30
CA LYS A 4 -19.69 -22.31 54.57
C LYS A 4 -20.08 -22.63 53.12
N LYS A 5 -21.38 -22.90 52.84
CA LYS A 5 -21.86 -23.17 51.46
C LYS A 5 -21.83 -21.91 50.55
N LYS A 6 -22.07 -20.70 51.11
CA LYS A 6 -21.97 -19.45 50.32
C LYS A 6 -20.55 -19.09 49.92
N LYS A 7 -19.55 -19.35 50.82
CA LYS A 7 -18.14 -19.13 50.49
C LYS A 7 -17.62 -20.11 49.42
N ALA A 8 -18.04 -21.34 49.45
CA ALA A 8 -17.67 -22.33 48.41
C ALA A 8 -18.30 -22.02 47.04
N LEU A 9 -19.55 -21.48 47.03
CA LEU A 9 -20.23 -21.08 45.79
C LEU A 9 -19.60 -19.85 45.14
N ILE A 10 -19.15 -18.87 45.95
CA ILE A 10 -18.45 -17.67 45.48
C ILE A 10 -17.04 -18.01 44.95
N LEU A 11 -16.34 -18.95 45.60
CA LEU A 11 -15.03 -19.41 45.13
C LEU A 11 -15.14 -20.21 43.85
N SER A 12 -16.20 -21.01 43.67
CA SER A 12 -16.47 -21.75 42.42
C SER A 12 -16.86 -20.82 41.27
N ALA A 13 -17.65 -19.76 41.53
CA ALA A 13 -18.02 -18.75 40.53
C ALA A 13 -16.77 -17.91 40.08
N PHE A 14 -15.85 -17.61 40.99
CA PHE A 14 -14.61 -16.89 40.67
C PHE A 14 -13.63 -17.75 39.90
N MET A 15 -13.62 -19.07 40.16
CA MET A 15 -12.77 -20.02 39.42
C MET A 15 -13.30 -20.32 38.01
N ILE A 16 -14.62 -20.21 37.79
CA ILE A 16 -15.23 -20.37 36.45
C ILE A 16 -14.98 -19.10 35.60
N LEU A 17 -14.89 -17.91 36.20
CA LEU A 17 -14.52 -16.68 35.49
C LEU A 17 -13.05 -16.66 35.03
N LEU A 18 -12.15 -17.41 35.68
CA LEU A 18 -10.75 -17.52 35.28
C LEU A 18 -10.50 -18.53 34.13
N LEU A 19 -11.49 -19.37 33.81
CA LEU A 19 -11.40 -20.34 32.71
C LEU A 19 -11.95 -19.81 31.37
N ALA A 20 -12.58 -18.64 31.36
CA ALA A 20 -13.10 -18.02 30.14
C ALA A 20 -12.05 -17.14 29.38
N ALA A 21 -10.82 -17.01 29.91
CA ALA A 21 -9.77 -16.15 29.34
C ALA A 21 -8.74 -16.88 28.45
N CYS A 22 -8.98 -18.14 28.07
CA CYS A 22 -8.16 -18.84 27.07
C CYS A 22 -8.88 -18.90 25.72
N SER A 23 -9.39 -17.77 25.23
CA SER A 23 -9.63 -17.62 23.80
C SER A 23 -8.28 -17.55 23.12
N SER A 24 -8.03 -18.49 22.21
CA SER A 24 -6.78 -18.52 21.43
C SER A 24 -6.69 -17.22 20.62
N ARG A 25 -5.69 -16.38 20.87
CA ARG A 25 -5.46 -15.11 20.16
C ARG A 25 -5.31 -15.30 18.64
N THR A 26 -5.10 -16.51 18.16
CA THR A 26 -4.99 -16.86 16.74
C THR A 26 -6.32 -17.25 16.09
N ASN A 27 -7.42 -17.36 16.86
CA ASN A 27 -8.78 -17.57 16.33
C ASN A 27 -9.47 -16.23 16.11
N VAL A 28 -9.06 -15.52 15.07
CA VAL A 28 -9.65 -14.23 14.64
C VAL A 28 -10.89 -14.52 13.81
N ARG A 29 -12.03 -13.93 14.17
CA ARG A 29 -13.30 -14.00 13.43
C ARG A 29 -13.45 -12.78 12.54
N ASP A 30 -14.35 -12.85 11.56
CA ASP A 30 -14.69 -11.69 10.76
C ASP A 30 -15.26 -10.58 11.65
N GLY A 31 -14.67 -9.39 11.57
CA GLY A 31 -15.00 -8.22 12.39
C GLY A 31 -14.19 -8.05 13.67
N ASP A 32 -13.33 -9.03 14.04
CA ASP A 32 -12.41 -8.85 15.16
C ASP A 32 -11.21 -7.96 14.76
N ASP A 33 -10.71 -7.18 15.73
CA ASP A 33 -9.44 -6.48 15.57
C ASP A 33 -8.27 -7.47 15.68
N TYR A 34 -7.28 -7.29 14.80
CA TYR A 34 -6.09 -8.14 14.78
C TYR A 34 -4.87 -7.41 14.21
N ILE A 35 -3.71 -7.95 14.53
CA ILE A 35 -2.44 -7.62 13.92
C ILE A 35 -1.86 -8.85 13.23
N TYR A 36 -0.89 -8.67 12.35
CA TYR A 36 -0.14 -9.76 11.75
C TYR A 36 1.13 -10.05 12.56
N CYS A 37 1.35 -11.31 12.85
CA CYS A 37 2.60 -11.85 13.40
C CYS A 37 3.16 -12.94 12.46
N LEU A 38 4.32 -13.49 12.77
CA LEU A 38 4.87 -14.61 12.01
C LEU A 38 4.30 -15.95 12.55
N ASN A 39 4.10 -16.91 11.65
CA ASN A 39 3.82 -18.28 12.07
C ASN A 39 5.04 -18.87 12.80
N PRO A 40 4.89 -19.99 13.54
CA PRO A 40 5.98 -20.58 14.32
C PRO A 40 7.23 -20.90 13.49
N ASP A 41 7.04 -21.34 12.24
CA ASP A 41 8.12 -21.70 11.32
C ASP A 41 8.74 -20.51 10.63
N LYS A 42 8.22 -19.28 10.84
CA LYS A 42 8.64 -18.03 10.20
C LYS A 42 8.65 -18.09 8.66
N THR A 43 7.68 -18.76 8.10
CA THR A 43 7.49 -18.90 6.63
C THR A 43 6.31 -18.12 6.09
N GLY A 44 5.47 -17.54 6.97
CA GLY A 44 4.28 -16.80 6.61
C GLY A 44 3.73 -15.98 7.76
N LEU A 45 2.62 -15.28 7.50
CA LEU A 45 1.93 -14.44 8.45
C LEU A 45 0.75 -15.20 9.09
N VAL A 46 0.41 -14.82 10.31
CA VAL A 46 -0.76 -15.28 11.05
C VAL A 46 -1.45 -14.08 11.70
N LYS A 47 -2.79 -14.07 11.66
CA LYS A 47 -3.60 -13.06 12.34
C LYS A 47 -3.64 -13.36 13.84
N VAL A 48 -3.41 -12.33 14.65
CA VAL A 48 -3.42 -12.41 16.12
C VAL A 48 -4.38 -11.35 16.63
N SER A 49 -5.46 -11.76 17.31
CA SER A 49 -6.44 -10.85 17.89
C SER A 49 -5.76 -9.86 18.84
N TYR A 50 -5.98 -8.58 18.58
CA TYR A 50 -5.42 -7.48 19.36
C TYR A 50 -6.31 -6.25 19.24
N GLU A 51 -6.76 -5.72 20.37
CA GLU A 51 -7.48 -4.46 20.46
C GLU A 51 -6.47 -3.32 20.59
N VAL A 52 -6.37 -2.53 19.51
CA VAL A 52 -5.40 -1.44 19.40
C VAL A 52 -5.75 -0.31 20.39
N GLN A 53 -4.72 0.26 21.00
CA GLN A 53 -4.83 1.34 21.98
C GLN A 53 -4.16 2.61 21.47
N GLY A 54 -4.89 3.74 21.54
CA GLY A 54 -4.37 5.07 21.14
C GLY A 54 -5.48 6.10 21.16
N GLU A 55 -5.11 7.37 21.25
CA GLU A 55 -6.03 8.50 21.12
C GLU A 55 -6.03 9.05 19.69
N ASP A 56 -5.00 8.72 18.90
CA ASP A 56 -4.88 9.07 17.49
C ASP A 56 -4.14 7.95 16.71
N VAL A 57 -4.19 8.04 15.40
CA VAL A 57 -3.61 7.06 14.46
C VAL A 57 -2.11 6.83 14.69
N VAL A 58 -1.36 7.85 15.10
CA VAL A 58 0.09 7.73 15.35
C VAL A 58 0.36 6.95 16.64
N GLU A 59 -0.46 7.16 17.68
CA GLU A 59 -0.38 6.41 18.94
C GLU A 59 -0.82 4.95 18.73
N GLU A 60 -1.89 4.73 17.98
CA GLU A 60 -2.36 3.40 17.57
C GLU A 60 -1.29 2.64 16.79
N ALA A 61 -0.64 3.30 15.82
CA ALA A 61 0.46 2.71 15.06
C ALA A 61 1.65 2.32 15.95
N LYS A 62 2.04 3.19 16.87
CA LYS A 62 3.10 2.90 17.84
C LYS A 62 2.72 1.76 18.79
N ASP A 63 1.44 1.65 19.14
CA ASP A 63 0.93 0.56 19.98
C ASP A 63 1.00 -0.78 19.26
N ILE A 64 0.53 -0.85 18.01
CA ILE A 64 0.67 -2.01 17.14
C ILE A 64 2.14 -2.46 17.06
N LEU A 65 3.05 -1.54 16.73
CA LEU A 65 4.47 -1.85 16.57
C LEU A 65 5.12 -2.35 17.86
N ARG A 66 4.70 -1.85 19.03
CA ARG A 66 5.11 -2.36 20.34
C ARG A 66 4.56 -3.75 20.63
N GLU A 67 3.28 -4.01 20.27
CA GLU A 67 2.67 -5.34 20.45
C GLU A 67 3.40 -6.40 19.60
N MET A 68 3.75 -6.07 18.36
CA MET A 68 4.48 -6.96 17.45
C MET A 68 5.89 -7.34 17.95
N GLN A 69 6.41 -6.69 18.99
CA GLN A 69 7.70 -6.99 19.64
C GLN A 69 7.55 -7.84 20.91
N LYS A 70 6.34 -8.02 21.41
CA LYS A 70 6.13 -8.74 22.67
C LYS A 70 6.37 -10.23 22.49
N PRO A 71 6.82 -10.91 23.57
CA PRO A 71 6.91 -12.36 23.57
C PRO A 71 5.56 -12.98 23.23
N ALA A 72 5.59 -13.93 22.31
CA ALA A 72 4.43 -14.62 21.80
C ALA A 72 4.32 -16.04 22.35
N ASP A 73 3.19 -16.68 22.11
CA ASP A 73 3.06 -18.13 22.25
C ASP A 73 3.76 -18.79 21.06
N GLU A 74 5.01 -19.19 21.25
CA GLU A 74 5.88 -19.75 20.20
C GLU A 74 5.29 -21.02 19.54
N THR A 75 4.31 -21.64 20.16
CA THR A 75 3.60 -22.78 19.56
C THR A 75 2.56 -22.37 18.53
N ARG A 76 2.13 -21.09 18.52
CA ARG A 76 1.08 -20.57 17.66
C ARG A 76 1.54 -19.44 16.76
N TYR A 77 2.38 -18.55 17.26
CA TYR A 77 2.98 -17.44 16.51
C TYR A 77 4.26 -16.94 17.19
N THR A 78 5.07 -16.22 16.43
CA THR A 78 6.28 -15.56 16.91
C THR A 78 6.20 -14.05 16.65
N PRO A 79 6.92 -13.23 17.45
CA PRO A 79 6.98 -11.78 17.22
C PRO A 79 7.41 -11.47 15.80
N ALA A 80 6.74 -10.51 15.15
CA ALA A 80 7.14 -10.07 13.83
C ALA A 80 8.37 -9.16 13.89
N ILE A 81 8.54 -8.37 14.96
CA ILE A 81 9.61 -7.38 15.11
C ILE A 81 10.51 -7.77 16.28
N SER A 82 11.83 -7.77 16.05
CA SER A 82 12.82 -7.98 17.12
C SER A 82 12.79 -6.83 18.15
N LYS A 83 12.97 -7.15 19.45
CA LYS A 83 13.06 -6.15 20.52
C LYS A 83 14.21 -5.14 20.35
N LYS A 84 15.22 -5.45 19.52
CA LYS A 84 16.34 -4.55 19.22
C LYS A 84 15.95 -3.45 18.23
N ILE A 85 15.00 -3.72 17.35
CA ILE A 85 14.49 -2.75 16.39
C ILE A 85 13.60 -1.75 17.14
N LYS A 86 13.91 -0.46 17.03
CA LYS A 86 13.17 0.61 17.68
C LYS A 86 12.56 1.54 16.67
N VAL A 87 11.32 1.94 16.90
CA VAL A 87 10.69 3.04 16.19
C VAL A 87 11.34 4.33 16.70
N GLN A 88 11.98 5.08 15.82
CA GLN A 88 12.57 6.38 16.09
C GLN A 88 11.58 7.52 15.86
N ASP A 89 10.80 7.40 14.79
CA ASP A 89 9.76 8.38 14.45
C ASP A 89 8.55 7.68 13.79
N CYS A 90 7.39 8.29 13.96
CA CYS A 90 6.14 7.83 13.33
C CYS A 90 5.25 9.04 13.09
N LYS A 91 4.86 9.29 11.83
CA LYS A 91 4.08 10.47 11.43
C LYS A 91 3.03 10.09 10.41
N LEU A 92 1.86 10.72 10.50
CA LEU A 92 0.82 10.65 9.48
C LEU A 92 0.89 11.91 8.60
N ARG A 93 1.10 11.73 7.28
CA ARG A 93 1.04 12.79 6.27
C ARG A 93 -0.15 12.53 5.33
N GLY A 94 -1.25 13.25 5.54
CA GLY A 94 -2.50 12.92 4.84
C GLY A 94 -2.94 11.52 5.21
N SER A 95 -2.90 10.57 4.26
CA SER A 95 -3.21 9.16 4.48
C SER A 95 -1.98 8.24 4.40
N ILE A 96 -0.78 8.79 4.42
CA ILE A 96 0.49 8.06 4.40
C ILE A 96 1.07 8.03 5.81
N LEU A 97 1.29 6.84 6.33
CA LEU A 97 1.97 6.64 7.61
C LEU A 97 3.45 6.39 7.39
N ASP A 98 4.29 7.36 7.78
CA ASP A 98 5.75 7.23 7.73
C ASP A 98 6.27 6.66 9.05
N VAL A 99 7.05 5.59 8.99
CA VAL A 99 7.66 4.95 10.15
C VAL A 99 9.17 4.85 9.96
N ASP A 100 9.93 5.43 10.89
CA ASP A 100 11.39 5.37 10.90
C ASP A 100 11.89 4.41 11.98
N PHE A 101 12.78 3.51 11.59
CA PHE A 101 13.40 2.54 12.49
C PHE A 101 14.89 2.84 12.69
N ASN A 102 15.46 2.33 13.78
CA ASN A 102 16.89 2.37 14.01
C ASN A 102 17.67 1.39 13.10
N SER A 103 18.98 1.54 13.02
CA SER A 103 19.92 0.72 12.22
C SER A 103 19.80 -0.79 12.42
N GLU A 104 19.29 -1.24 13.58
CA GLU A 104 19.07 -2.67 13.85
C GLU A 104 18.11 -3.34 12.85
N TYR A 105 17.24 -2.56 12.19
CA TYR A 105 16.40 -3.05 11.11
C TYR A 105 17.22 -3.68 9.97
N ARG A 106 18.36 -3.06 9.61
CA ARG A 106 19.26 -3.55 8.53
C ARG A 106 19.96 -4.87 8.88
N SER A 107 19.94 -5.29 10.16
CA SER A 107 20.52 -6.56 10.59
C SER A 107 19.64 -7.78 10.34
N VAL A 108 18.38 -7.56 9.94
CA VAL A 108 17.41 -8.62 9.65
C VAL A 108 17.77 -9.30 8.33
N LYS A 109 17.74 -10.63 8.31
CA LYS A 109 18.01 -11.39 7.09
C LYS A 109 16.97 -11.08 5.99
N PRO A 110 17.34 -11.09 4.70
CA PRO A 110 16.46 -10.63 3.62
C PRO A 110 15.08 -11.32 3.57
N LEU A 111 14.99 -12.63 3.82
CA LEU A 111 13.72 -13.35 3.83
C LEU A 111 12.86 -12.99 5.07
N GLU A 112 13.49 -12.91 6.24
CA GLU A 112 12.82 -12.51 7.48
C GLU A 112 12.38 -11.04 7.40
N GLU A 113 13.16 -10.19 6.73
CA GLU A 113 12.82 -8.78 6.51
C GLU A 113 11.54 -8.64 5.68
N LYS A 114 11.41 -9.38 4.59
CA LYS A 114 10.20 -9.35 3.75
C LYS A 114 8.94 -9.72 4.54
N LEU A 115 9.01 -10.75 5.38
CA LEU A 115 7.89 -11.18 6.21
C LEU A 115 7.60 -10.16 7.33
N MET A 116 8.65 -9.65 7.98
CA MET A 116 8.52 -8.61 9.00
C MET A 116 7.87 -7.35 8.41
N ARG A 117 8.34 -6.89 7.27
CA ARG A 117 7.81 -5.73 6.55
C ARG A 117 6.35 -5.94 6.15
N ALA A 118 6.01 -7.10 5.60
CA ALA A 118 4.63 -7.45 5.26
C ALA A 118 3.73 -7.44 6.51
N ALA A 119 4.18 -8.00 7.63
CA ALA A 119 3.43 -7.99 8.89
C ALA A 119 3.20 -6.55 9.38
N ILE A 120 4.24 -5.70 9.35
CA ILE A 120 4.17 -4.29 9.76
C ILE A 120 3.15 -3.55 8.89
N VAL A 121 3.35 -3.56 7.58
CA VAL A 121 2.53 -2.77 6.65
C VAL A 121 1.08 -3.22 6.68
N GLN A 122 0.80 -4.51 6.58
CA GLN A 122 -0.58 -5.02 6.61
C GLN A 122 -1.29 -4.76 7.95
N SER A 123 -0.56 -4.70 9.07
CA SER A 123 -1.16 -4.33 10.36
C SER A 123 -1.48 -2.84 10.44
N LEU A 124 -0.60 -1.97 9.92
CA LEU A 124 -0.76 -0.53 9.96
C LEU A 124 -1.82 -0.02 8.97
N LEU A 125 -1.99 -0.69 7.82
CA LEU A 125 -3.04 -0.38 6.85
C LEU A 125 -4.48 -0.65 7.37
N ARG A 126 -4.62 -1.30 8.51
CA ARG A 126 -5.91 -1.50 9.17
C ARG A 126 -6.38 -0.28 9.99
N LEU A 127 -5.49 0.66 10.24
CA LEU A 127 -5.83 1.90 10.94
C LEU A 127 -6.67 2.82 10.05
N ASP A 128 -7.68 3.42 10.63
CA ASP A 128 -8.58 4.32 9.93
C ASP A 128 -7.80 5.51 9.35
N GLY A 129 -8.02 5.78 8.06
CA GLY A 129 -7.36 6.88 7.36
C GLY A 129 -5.93 6.59 6.89
N VAL A 130 -5.38 5.38 7.08
CA VAL A 130 -4.08 4.96 6.54
C VAL A 130 -4.28 4.18 5.24
N ASN A 131 -3.85 4.76 4.12
CA ASN A 131 -3.96 4.14 2.79
C ASN A 131 -2.61 3.64 2.26
N ALA A 132 -1.51 4.12 2.81
CA ALA A 132 -0.17 3.68 2.45
C ALA A 132 0.79 3.82 3.64
N VAL A 133 1.84 3.02 3.64
CA VAL A 133 2.91 3.04 4.65
C VAL A 133 4.26 3.24 3.97
N SER A 134 5.06 4.16 4.51
CA SER A 134 6.45 4.38 4.12
C SER A 134 7.37 3.96 5.25
N LEU A 135 8.41 3.20 4.96
CA LEU A 135 9.41 2.79 5.93
C LEU A 135 10.76 3.41 5.63
N SER A 136 11.42 3.88 6.69
CA SER A 136 12.79 4.37 6.65
C SER A 136 13.63 3.75 7.77
N VAL A 137 14.94 3.86 7.65
CA VAL A 137 15.91 3.40 8.66
C VAL A 137 16.97 4.48 8.86
N ASP A 138 17.04 5.05 10.07
CA ASP A 138 17.88 6.21 10.41
C ASP A 138 17.63 7.39 9.45
N GLY A 139 16.35 7.66 9.11
CA GLY A 139 15.92 8.73 8.22
C GLY A 139 16.12 8.46 6.72
N GLU A 140 16.74 7.35 6.34
CA GLU A 140 16.96 6.97 4.95
C GLU A 140 15.85 6.04 4.46
N PRO A 141 15.24 6.28 3.29
CA PRO A 141 14.21 5.40 2.72
C PRO A 141 14.67 3.95 2.63
N LEU A 142 13.78 3.02 2.97
CA LEU A 142 14.07 1.60 2.88
C LEU A 142 14.35 1.19 1.43
N LYS A 143 15.40 0.37 1.24
CA LYS A 143 15.84 -0.11 -0.08
C LYS A 143 15.73 -1.63 -0.16
N ASN A 144 15.44 -2.13 -1.36
CA ASN A 144 15.48 -3.57 -1.65
C ASN A 144 16.94 -4.06 -1.78
N ALA A 145 17.12 -5.37 -2.04
CA ALA A 145 18.44 -5.98 -2.21
C ALA A 145 19.25 -5.41 -3.39
N ASP A 146 18.58 -4.85 -4.38
CA ASP A 146 19.20 -4.26 -5.58
C ASP A 146 19.52 -2.77 -5.36
N GLY A 147 19.25 -2.23 -4.17
CA GLY A 147 19.51 -0.84 -3.80
C GLY A 147 18.42 0.15 -4.25
N ALA A 148 17.36 -0.30 -4.90
CA ALA A 148 16.24 0.55 -5.26
C ALA A 148 15.36 0.87 -4.03
N VAL A 149 14.85 2.10 -3.95
CA VAL A 149 13.94 2.53 -2.90
C VAL A 149 12.63 1.74 -3.02
N ILE A 150 12.13 1.20 -1.89
CA ILE A 150 10.87 0.45 -1.86
C ILE A 150 9.66 1.38 -2.01
N GLY A 151 9.76 2.61 -1.51
CA GLY A 151 8.70 3.61 -1.63
C GLY A 151 7.49 3.35 -0.74
N LEU A 152 6.33 3.82 -1.19
CA LEU A 152 5.06 3.61 -0.52
C LEU A 152 4.58 2.17 -0.73
N MET A 153 4.02 1.59 0.35
CA MET A 153 3.47 0.24 0.34
C MET A 153 2.00 0.29 0.73
N ASN A 154 1.19 -0.47 0.03
CA ASN A 154 -0.23 -0.65 0.27
C ASN A 154 -0.62 -2.13 0.29
N GLU A 155 -1.91 -2.43 0.37
CA GLU A 155 -2.42 -3.79 0.46
C GLU A 155 -2.03 -4.66 -0.76
N ASP A 156 -1.98 -4.06 -1.96
CA ASP A 156 -1.68 -4.75 -3.22
C ASP A 156 -0.22 -5.24 -3.29
N ASP A 157 0.70 -4.64 -2.51
CA ASP A 157 2.11 -5.05 -2.49
C ASP A 157 2.34 -6.41 -1.79
N PHE A 158 1.33 -6.94 -1.08
CA PHE A 158 1.42 -8.16 -0.26
C PHE A 158 0.40 -9.23 -0.63
N VAL A 159 -0.05 -9.27 -1.88
CA VAL A 159 -0.94 -10.34 -2.36
C VAL A 159 -0.20 -11.68 -2.23
N GLU A 160 -0.78 -12.61 -1.48
CA GLU A 160 -0.23 -13.95 -1.28
C GLU A 160 -0.15 -14.70 -2.61
N ASN A 161 1.04 -14.87 -3.15
CA ASN A 161 1.29 -15.87 -4.18
C ASN A 161 1.26 -17.27 -3.55
N THR A 162 0.09 -17.86 -3.50
CA THR A 162 -0.07 -19.29 -3.17
C THR A 162 0.52 -20.14 -4.31
N GLY A 163 1.82 -20.27 -4.32
CA GLY A 163 2.46 -21.42 -4.98
C GLY A 163 3.16 -21.22 -6.30
N SER A 164 3.94 -20.16 -6.53
CA SER A 164 4.96 -20.23 -7.56
C SER A 164 6.23 -19.45 -7.21
N SER A 165 7.32 -20.05 -7.62
CA SER A 165 8.74 -19.71 -7.43
C SER A 165 9.09 -18.23 -7.25
N LEU A 166 9.99 -18.01 -6.30
CA LEU A 166 10.82 -16.82 -6.07
C LEU A 166 11.17 -16.06 -7.35
N SER A 167 10.66 -14.80 -7.41
CA SER A 167 11.05 -13.73 -8.34
C SER A 167 11.28 -14.17 -9.80
N SER A 168 10.19 -14.41 -10.52
CA SER A 168 10.27 -14.38 -11.99
C SER A 168 10.15 -12.93 -12.44
N TYR A 169 11.19 -12.44 -13.13
CA TYR A 169 11.09 -11.19 -13.87
C TYR A 169 10.42 -11.46 -15.22
N GLN A 170 9.53 -10.56 -15.61
CA GLN A 170 8.92 -10.54 -16.92
C GLN A 170 9.48 -9.34 -17.70
N SER A 171 9.55 -9.49 -19.02
CA SER A 171 9.80 -8.37 -19.93
C SER A 171 8.58 -8.13 -20.77
N GLY A 172 8.26 -6.88 -21.02
CA GLY A 172 7.12 -6.49 -21.82
C GLY A 172 7.26 -5.07 -22.32
N THR A 173 6.43 -4.70 -23.29
CA THR A 173 6.35 -3.34 -23.80
C THR A 173 5.08 -2.70 -23.25
N LEU A 174 5.21 -1.52 -22.65
CA LEU A 174 4.11 -0.68 -22.25
C LEU A 174 3.84 0.38 -23.33
N THR A 175 2.59 0.64 -23.60
CA THR A 175 2.16 1.80 -24.38
C THR A 175 1.69 2.87 -23.42
N LEU A 176 2.43 3.99 -23.38
CA LEU A 176 2.18 5.11 -22.48
C LEU A 176 1.93 6.37 -23.30
N TYR A 177 1.07 7.24 -22.77
CA TYR A 177 0.73 8.50 -23.39
C TYR A 177 1.24 9.67 -22.56
N PHE A 178 2.04 10.54 -23.15
CA PHE A 178 2.65 11.70 -22.51
C PHE A 178 2.28 12.98 -23.25
N ALA A 179 2.52 14.13 -22.66
CA ALA A 179 2.25 15.40 -23.34
C ALA A 179 3.18 15.63 -24.53
N ASN A 180 2.70 16.28 -25.58
CA ASN A 180 3.51 16.87 -26.61
C ASN A 180 4.20 18.16 -26.09
N LYS A 181 5.05 18.79 -26.91
CA LYS A 181 5.79 20.00 -26.55
C LYS A 181 4.89 21.20 -26.19
N LYS A 182 3.67 21.24 -26.74
CA LYS A 182 2.73 22.34 -26.49
C LYS A 182 1.82 22.08 -25.29
N GLY A 183 1.82 20.86 -24.73
CA GLY A 183 0.94 20.49 -23.64
C GLY A 183 -0.55 20.35 -24.00
N ASP A 184 -0.88 20.31 -25.30
CA ASP A 184 -2.26 20.33 -25.82
C ASP A 184 -2.68 18.99 -26.48
N LYS A 185 -1.76 18.04 -26.67
CA LYS A 185 -2.00 16.70 -27.23
C LYS A 185 -1.15 15.66 -26.52
N LEU A 186 -1.61 14.41 -26.58
CA LEU A 186 -0.87 13.23 -26.15
C LEU A 186 -0.05 12.65 -27.30
N VAL A 187 1.15 12.19 -26.98
CA VAL A 187 2.01 11.40 -27.88
C VAL A 187 2.22 10.02 -27.29
N GLU A 188 2.04 9.00 -28.13
CA GLU A 188 2.29 7.63 -27.74
C GLU A 188 3.77 7.36 -27.61
N GLN A 189 4.17 6.70 -26.53
CA GLN A 189 5.52 6.19 -26.32
C GLN A 189 5.48 4.72 -25.94
N LYS A 190 6.20 3.89 -26.68
CA LYS A 190 6.43 2.48 -26.32
C LYS A 190 7.67 2.37 -25.47
N MET A 191 7.52 1.72 -24.30
CA MET A 191 8.59 1.56 -23.32
C MET A 191 8.79 0.09 -23.01
N ASP A 192 9.98 -0.45 -23.32
CA ASP A 192 10.34 -1.80 -22.90
C ASP A 192 10.71 -1.79 -21.42
N VAL A 193 10.06 -2.67 -20.66
CA VAL A 193 10.21 -2.75 -19.21
C VAL A 193 10.55 -4.17 -18.80
N ARG A 194 11.39 -4.29 -17.77
CA ARG A 194 11.63 -5.52 -17.05
C ARG A 194 11.14 -5.33 -15.62
N TYR A 195 10.18 -6.12 -15.18
CA TYR A 195 9.53 -5.97 -13.88
C TYR A 195 9.31 -7.33 -13.21
N SER A 196 9.14 -7.32 -11.90
CA SER A 196 8.78 -8.52 -11.15
C SER A 196 7.37 -8.96 -11.52
N SER A 197 7.14 -10.26 -11.71
CA SER A 197 5.80 -10.81 -11.93
C SER A 197 4.82 -10.56 -10.78
N ASN A 198 5.34 -10.13 -9.62
CA ASN A 198 4.54 -9.78 -8.44
C ASN A 198 4.05 -8.33 -8.45
N VAL A 199 4.48 -7.52 -9.42
CA VAL A 199 3.99 -6.13 -9.58
C VAL A 199 2.80 -6.15 -10.52
N PRO A 200 1.61 -5.73 -10.09
CA PRO A 200 0.45 -5.58 -10.96
C PRO A 200 0.77 -4.65 -12.13
N LYS A 201 0.28 -5.00 -13.31
CA LYS A 201 0.62 -4.26 -14.54
C LYS A 201 0.09 -2.83 -14.52
N GLU A 202 -1.10 -2.62 -13.94
CA GLU A 202 -1.70 -1.30 -13.72
C GLU A 202 -0.81 -0.44 -12.82
N LYS A 203 -0.24 -0.98 -11.75
CA LYS A 203 0.69 -0.25 -10.87
C LYS A 203 1.94 0.16 -11.62
N LEU A 204 2.52 -0.76 -12.39
CA LEU A 204 3.70 -0.48 -13.20
C LEU A 204 3.46 0.65 -14.20
N ILE A 205 2.29 0.68 -14.87
CA ILE A 205 1.91 1.72 -15.81
C ILE A 205 1.84 3.08 -15.12
N VAL A 206 1.15 3.18 -13.99
CA VAL A 206 1.02 4.43 -13.25
C VAL A 206 2.38 4.93 -12.76
N GLU A 207 3.20 4.05 -12.17
CA GLU A 207 4.55 4.40 -11.72
C GLU A 207 5.45 4.88 -12.87
N LYS A 208 5.34 4.28 -14.07
CA LYS A 208 6.09 4.73 -15.24
C LYS A 208 5.62 6.08 -15.78
N LEU A 209 4.32 6.36 -15.74
CA LEU A 209 3.79 7.70 -16.06
C LEU A 209 4.31 8.75 -15.08
N MET A 210 4.32 8.45 -13.78
CA MET A 210 4.84 9.35 -12.74
C MET A 210 6.34 9.58 -12.87
N GLN A 211 7.12 8.58 -13.34
CA GLN A 211 8.54 8.74 -13.63
C GLN A 211 8.80 9.64 -14.84
N GLY A 212 7.80 9.81 -15.70
CA GLY A 212 7.89 10.61 -16.92
C GLY A 212 8.43 9.84 -18.13
N PRO A 213 8.43 10.50 -19.30
CA PRO A 213 8.84 9.89 -20.57
C PRO A 213 10.34 9.64 -20.64
N THR A 214 10.74 8.70 -21.51
CA THR A 214 12.13 8.46 -21.86
C THR A 214 12.44 9.05 -23.23
N GLY A 215 13.58 9.76 -23.34
CA GLY A 215 14.00 10.37 -24.62
C GLY A 215 13.35 11.72 -24.92
N ASN A 216 13.39 12.14 -26.18
CA ASN A 216 12.96 13.45 -26.65
C ASN A 216 11.56 13.39 -27.28
N GLY A 217 10.83 14.50 -27.24
CA GLY A 217 9.56 14.69 -27.95
C GLY A 217 8.31 14.40 -27.12
N ALA A 218 8.45 13.81 -25.95
CA ALA A 218 7.39 13.63 -24.97
C ALA A 218 7.75 14.35 -23.66
N TYR A 219 6.72 14.80 -22.92
CA TYR A 219 6.86 15.61 -21.72
C TYR A 219 5.98 15.02 -20.59
N PRO A 220 6.40 15.13 -19.33
CA PRO A 220 5.66 14.60 -18.21
C PRO A 220 4.30 15.29 -18.03
N THR A 221 3.34 14.56 -17.50
CA THR A 221 1.96 15.01 -17.31
C THR A 221 1.53 15.06 -15.85
N ILE A 222 2.13 14.23 -14.99
CA ILE A 222 1.76 14.10 -13.59
C ILE A 222 2.76 14.87 -12.73
N ASN A 223 2.27 15.63 -11.75
CA ASN A 223 3.12 16.36 -10.80
C ASN A 223 4.08 15.36 -10.10
N PRO A 224 5.40 15.61 -10.12
CA PRO A 224 6.40 14.66 -9.57
C PRO A 224 6.28 14.47 -8.06
N ASP A 225 5.64 15.39 -7.35
CA ASP A 225 5.41 15.28 -5.89
C ASP A 225 4.14 14.48 -5.56
N THR A 226 3.39 14.02 -6.57
CA THR A 226 2.21 13.15 -6.39
C THR A 226 2.63 11.80 -5.81
N ASN A 227 1.82 11.28 -4.87
CA ASN A 227 1.99 9.94 -4.35
C ASN A 227 0.85 9.03 -4.82
N LEU A 228 1.21 7.87 -5.39
CA LEU A 228 0.27 6.79 -5.66
C LEU A 228 0.00 6.03 -4.36
N LEU A 229 -1.23 6.07 -3.88
CA LEU A 229 -1.65 5.40 -2.64
C LEU A 229 -2.07 3.95 -2.88
N SER A 230 -2.86 3.72 -3.95
CA SER A 230 -3.24 2.38 -4.41
C SER A 230 -3.67 2.40 -5.87
N VAL A 231 -3.59 1.22 -6.51
CA VAL A 231 -4.18 1.00 -7.83
C VAL A 231 -4.63 -0.46 -7.93
N THR A 232 -5.86 -0.70 -8.39
CA THR A 232 -6.44 -2.03 -8.52
C THR A 232 -7.49 -2.07 -9.63
N ILE A 233 -7.66 -3.23 -10.27
CA ILE A 233 -8.72 -3.44 -11.25
C ILE A 233 -9.81 -4.32 -10.64
N LYS A 234 -11.06 -3.84 -10.72
CA LYS A 234 -12.23 -4.59 -10.31
C LYS A 234 -13.37 -4.34 -11.32
N ASP A 235 -14.00 -5.40 -11.77
CA ASP A 235 -15.13 -5.34 -12.70
C ASP A 235 -14.84 -4.49 -13.96
N HIS A 236 -13.62 -4.62 -14.53
CA HIS A 236 -13.08 -3.86 -15.67
C HIS A 236 -12.92 -2.35 -15.42
N VAL A 237 -13.02 -1.88 -14.18
CA VAL A 237 -12.70 -0.51 -13.80
C VAL A 237 -11.37 -0.51 -13.05
N CYS A 238 -10.41 0.30 -13.49
CA CYS A 238 -9.18 0.54 -12.75
C CYS A 238 -9.38 1.68 -11.77
N TYR A 239 -9.28 1.42 -10.49
CA TYR A 239 -9.34 2.41 -9.42
C TYR A 239 -7.92 2.87 -9.10
N VAL A 240 -7.63 4.13 -9.34
CA VAL A 240 -6.32 4.75 -9.05
C VAL A 240 -6.49 5.78 -7.95
N ASN A 241 -5.84 5.58 -6.82
CA ASN A 241 -5.93 6.45 -5.67
C ASN A 241 -4.61 7.24 -5.50
N PHE A 242 -4.70 8.55 -5.57
CA PHE A 242 -3.58 9.45 -5.33
C PHE A 242 -3.79 10.28 -4.07
N ASP A 243 -2.72 10.89 -3.59
CA ASP A 243 -2.82 11.96 -2.60
C ASP A 243 -3.31 13.28 -3.23
N SER A 244 -3.58 14.29 -2.39
CA SER A 244 -4.11 15.58 -2.84
C SER A 244 -3.15 16.37 -3.74
N THR A 245 -1.86 16.01 -3.78
CA THR A 245 -0.85 16.66 -4.63
C THR A 245 -1.15 16.46 -6.11
N PHE A 246 -1.83 15.34 -6.46
CA PHE A 246 -2.28 15.08 -7.82
C PHE A 246 -3.17 16.20 -8.39
N LEU A 247 -3.98 16.86 -7.55
CA LEU A 247 -4.90 17.91 -7.99
C LEU A 247 -4.20 19.20 -8.46
N THR A 248 -2.88 19.29 -8.29
CA THR A 248 -2.07 20.43 -8.68
C THR A 248 -1.13 20.06 -9.82
N SER A 249 -1.05 20.91 -10.86
CA SER A 249 -0.06 20.72 -11.92
C SER A 249 1.12 21.67 -11.75
N VAL A 250 2.32 21.19 -12.02
CA VAL A 250 3.55 22.00 -12.12
C VAL A 250 4.01 22.15 -13.57
N TYR A 251 3.30 21.51 -14.50
CA TYR A 251 3.59 21.54 -15.93
C TYR A 251 2.57 22.40 -16.67
N ASP A 252 3.01 23.06 -17.74
CA ASP A 252 2.13 23.83 -18.65
C ASP A 252 1.47 22.88 -19.66
N VAL A 253 0.48 22.14 -19.16
CA VAL A 253 -0.32 21.18 -19.94
C VAL A 253 -1.80 21.43 -19.67
N LEU A 254 -2.65 21.15 -20.66
CA LEU A 254 -4.09 21.19 -20.45
C LEU A 254 -4.49 20.14 -19.39
N PRO A 255 -5.46 20.42 -18.52
CA PRO A 255 -5.95 19.47 -17.53
C PRO A 255 -6.35 18.12 -18.11
N GLU A 256 -6.96 18.12 -19.28
CA GLU A 256 -7.37 16.94 -20.04
C GLU A 256 -6.17 16.06 -20.40
N ILE A 257 -5.03 16.64 -20.71
CA ILE A 257 -3.80 15.91 -21.08
C ILE A 257 -3.27 15.12 -19.90
N THR A 258 -3.30 15.66 -18.69
CA THR A 258 -2.90 14.90 -17.49
C THR A 258 -3.85 13.72 -17.24
N ILE A 259 -5.15 13.97 -17.30
CA ILE A 259 -6.16 12.93 -17.03
C ILE A 259 -6.12 11.83 -18.09
N TYR A 260 -6.13 12.17 -19.37
CA TYR A 260 -6.13 11.17 -20.45
C TYR A 260 -4.77 10.52 -20.69
N SER A 261 -3.67 11.15 -20.28
CA SER A 261 -2.37 10.46 -20.16
C SER A 261 -2.48 9.23 -19.26
N LEU A 262 -3.12 9.37 -18.11
CA LEU A 262 -3.34 8.27 -17.16
C LEU A 262 -4.37 7.26 -17.69
N VAL A 263 -5.56 7.72 -18.07
CA VAL A 263 -6.69 6.90 -18.50
C VAL A 263 -6.32 6.05 -19.71
N ASP A 264 -5.79 6.67 -20.77
CA ASP A 264 -5.50 5.99 -22.02
C ASP A 264 -4.34 5.00 -21.88
N SER A 265 -3.34 5.31 -21.06
CA SER A 265 -2.21 4.40 -20.79
C SER A 265 -2.65 3.15 -20.02
N ILE A 266 -3.51 3.30 -19.01
CA ILE A 266 -4.03 2.17 -18.24
C ILE A 266 -4.88 1.27 -19.14
N ILE A 267 -5.83 1.85 -19.89
CA ILE A 267 -6.72 1.09 -20.76
C ILE A 267 -5.94 0.42 -21.90
N ALA A 268 -4.90 1.07 -22.45
CA ALA A 268 -4.05 0.47 -23.48
C ALA A 268 -3.22 -0.71 -22.96
N GLY A 269 -2.90 -0.74 -21.67
CA GLY A 269 -1.99 -1.72 -21.09
C GLY A 269 -2.65 -2.81 -20.25
N THR A 270 -3.94 -2.73 -19.94
CA THR A 270 -4.64 -3.64 -19.02
C THR A 270 -5.96 -4.13 -19.60
N GLU A 271 -6.72 -4.90 -18.83
CA GLU A 271 -8.09 -5.34 -19.16
C GLU A 271 -9.17 -4.31 -18.73
N ALA A 272 -8.77 -3.19 -18.14
CA ALA A 272 -9.70 -2.14 -17.75
C ALA A 272 -10.30 -1.46 -18.99
N THR A 273 -11.58 -1.15 -18.93
CA THR A 273 -12.31 -0.37 -19.93
C THR A 273 -12.60 1.05 -19.46
N GLN A 274 -12.49 1.27 -18.16
CA GLN A 274 -12.70 2.56 -17.49
C GLN A 274 -11.66 2.76 -16.37
N VAL A 275 -11.41 4.02 -16.01
CA VAL A 275 -10.53 4.39 -14.91
C VAL A 275 -11.26 5.33 -13.96
N GLN A 276 -11.35 4.96 -12.69
CA GLN A 276 -11.84 5.80 -11.61
C GLN A 276 -10.65 6.37 -10.84
N ILE A 277 -10.47 7.67 -10.92
CA ILE A 277 -9.47 8.38 -10.13
C ILE A 277 -10.10 8.78 -8.79
N THR A 278 -9.40 8.50 -7.70
CA THR A 278 -9.79 8.92 -6.35
C THR A 278 -8.66 9.71 -5.69
N ILE A 279 -9.02 10.59 -4.77
CA ILE A 279 -8.06 11.40 -4.01
C ILE A 279 -8.24 11.10 -2.53
N ASN A 280 -7.20 10.54 -1.90
CA ASN A 280 -7.24 10.05 -0.51
C ASN A 280 -8.43 9.09 -0.26
N GLY A 281 -8.78 8.28 -1.27
CA GLY A 281 -9.91 7.35 -1.23
C GLY A 281 -11.27 7.95 -1.58
N GLU A 282 -11.36 9.26 -1.81
CA GLU A 282 -12.62 9.94 -2.15
C GLU A 282 -12.79 10.10 -3.66
N THR A 283 -14.00 9.80 -4.16
CA THR A 283 -14.36 9.98 -5.59
C THR A 283 -14.79 11.41 -5.93
N LYS A 284 -15.22 12.19 -4.92
CA LYS A 284 -15.71 13.56 -5.13
C LYS A 284 -14.56 14.55 -5.19
N ALA A 285 -13.82 14.56 -6.29
CA ALA A 285 -12.75 15.52 -6.53
C ALA A 285 -12.92 16.16 -7.91
N VAL A 286 -12.40 17.38 -8.06
CA VAL A 286 -12.36 18.13 -9.34
C VAL A 286 -10.90 18.45 -9.62
N TYR A 287 -10.38 17.96 -10.74
CA TYR A 287 -9.01 18.23 -11.16
C TYR A 287 -8.90 19.63 -11.76
N MET A 288 -8.00 20.45 -11.19
CA MET A 288 -7.73 21.84 -11.60
C MET A 288 -9.01 22.67 -11.79
N GLU A 289 -10.02 22.49 -10.91
CA GLU A 289 -11.32 23.18 -10.95
C GLU A 289 -12.11 23.00 -12.27
N LYS A 290 -11.75 22.01 -13.10
CA LYS A 290 -12.26 21.84 -14.46
C LYS A 290 -12.82 20.45 -14.75
N ILE A 291 -12.13 19.37 -14.35
CA ILE A 291 -12.52 18.01 -14.68
C ILE A 291 -13.08 17.32 -13.44
N ASP A 292 -14.35 16.93 -13.52
CA ASP A 292 -15.02 16.16 -12.49
C ASP A 292 -14.53 14.70 -12.51
N LEU A 293 -13.94 14.25 -11.39
CA LEU A 293 -13.44 12.88 -11.21
C LEU A 293 -14.44 11.97 -10.50
N SER A 294 -15.68 12.40 -10.30
CA SER A 294 -16.68 11.65 -9.53
C SER A 294 -17.20 10.38 -10.23
N GLN A 295 -16.96 10.26 -11.54
CA GLN A 295 -17.36 9.11 -12.36
C GLN A 295 -16.15 8.47 -13.04
N PRO A 296 -16.19 7.16 -13.31
CA PRO A 296 -15.17 6.51 -14.12
C PRO A 296 -15.06 7.13 -15.52
N LEU A 297 -13.86 7.27 -16.01
CA LEU A 297 -13.53 7.85 -17.30
C LEU A 297 -13.20 6.74 -18.30
N GLU A 298 -13.65 6.91 -19.52
CA GLU A 298 -13.34 6.05 -20.67
C GLU A 298 -12.17 6.61 -21.49
N LYS A 299 -11.59 5.79 -22.34
CA LYS A 299 -10.53 6.21 -23.25
C LYS A 299 -11.03 7.28 -24.21
N ASP A 300 -10.19 8.31 -24.46
CA ASP A 300 -10.50 9.38 -25.40
C ASP A 300 -9.30 9.70 -26.32
N MET A 301 -9.32 9.08 -27.51
CA MET A 301 -8.28 9.21 -28.52
C MET A 301 -8.25 10.57 -29.23
N ASP A 302 -9.24 11.42 -29.03
CA ASP A 302 -9.27 12.77 -29.62
C ASP A 302 -8.14 13.63 -29.06
N TRP A 303 -7.62 13.28 -27.90
CA TRP A 303 -6.46 13.94 -27.28
C TRP A 303 -5.13 13.46 -27.86
N VAL A 304 -5.07 12.32 -28.50
CA VAL A 304 -3.83 11.78 -29.08
C VAL A 304 -3.48 12.50 -30.38
N ALA A 305 -2.24 12.93 -30.50
CA ALA A 305 -1.74 13.53 -31.75
C ALA A 305 -1.83 12.49 -32.89
N VAL A 306 -2.45 12.87 -33.98
CA VAL A 306 -2.36 12.10 -35.21
C VAL A 306 -0.92 12.26 -35.74
N ASN A 307 -0.18 11.17 -35.89
CA ASN A 307 1.10 11.24 -36.60
C ASN A 307 0.76 11.53 -38.08
N ASP A 308 0.78 12.79 -38.45
CA ASP A 308 0.94 13.13 -39.85
C ASP A 308 2.39 12.75 -40.21
N ASP A 309 2.54 11.57 -40.79
CA ASP A 309 3.77 11.16 -41.43
C ASP A 309 4.10 12.17 -42.54
N GLU A 310 4.99 13.14 -42.26
CA GLU A 310 5.78 13.85 -43.24
C GLU A 310 7.25 13.94 -42.82
#